data_47ec0d1a7b29a3d9ba067067777f3934
#
_entry.id   47ec0d1a7b29a3d9ba067067777f3934
#
_cell.length_a   1.000
_cell.length_b   1.000
_cell.length_c   1.000
_cell.angle_alpha   90.00
_cell.angle_beta   90.00
_cell.angle_gamma   90.00
#
_symmetry.space_group_name_H-M   'P 1'
#
loop_
_entity.id
_entity.type
_entity.pdbx_description
1 polymer ?
#
loop_
_entity_poly.entity_id
_entity_poly.type
_entity_poly.pdbx_seq_one_letter_code
_entity_poly.pdbx_strand_id
1 'polypeptide(L)'
;MEKDIRNNSILSIIDSALLGSSAGFLKENKKYSEAFASTRAAVPSLVAPRDTDIEDHSIAYHPIFGTIYYSSWWRFSTEDFIEDLKAAEANPAIGAHLLHIDSPGGEVFWLHEAFEAVKALKKPCIALIDSCGTSAAYWLACAADKVYASSIFTTVGSIGVMSTFYDDQEYLKKHGIKEIELYSSYSDLKNKMYKDILDGKVEEFIQTRLDPLAEQFINDVKSVRTINDDSEAFRGKIYYSMNALPEGLIDGKSTFDEVVGQLQSLILESSDEPTIDINKLNIQL
;
A
#
# COMPACT_ATOMS: atom_id res chain seq x y z
N MET A 1 -33.30 -7.30 11.88
CA MET A 1 -32.51 -8.03 10.90
C MET A 1 -32.18 -7.03 9.77
N GLU A 2 -31.36 -6.04 10.14
CA GLU A 2 -30.88 -4.99 9.21
C GLU A 2 -29.78 -5.60 8.37
N LYS A 3 -30.06 -5.81 7.10
CA LYS A 3 -29.01 -6.07 6.11
C LYS A 3 -28.31 -4.75 5.84
N ASP A 4 -27.11 -4.69 6.30
CA ASP A 4 -26.14 -3.62 5.98
C ASP A 4 -25.95 -3.54 4.46
N ILE A 5 -26.67 -2.63 3.84
CA ILE A 5 -26.52 -2.26 2.43
C ILE A 5 -25.37 -1.26 2.40
N ARG A 6 -24.17 -1.71 2.72
CA ARG A 6 -22.97 -0.97 2.40
C ARG A 6 -22.38 -1.46 1.09
N ASN A 7 -22.83 -0.73 0.08
CA ASN A 7 -22.01 -0.24 -1.00
C ASN A 7 -21.46 -1.21 -2.02
N ASN A 8 -22.08 -1.15 -3.13
CA ASN A 8 -21.35 -1.01 -4.37
C ASN A 8 -20.51 0.28 -4.34
N SER A 9 -19.40 0.29 -3.65
CA SER A 9 -18.40 1.33 -3.83
C SER A 9 -17.76 1.10 -5.20
N ILE A 10 -17.95 2.05 -6.07
CA ILE A 10 -17.49 2.15 -7.46
C ILE A 10 -15.95 1.98 -7.62
N LEU A 11 -15.22 1.68 -6.55
CA LEU A 11 -13.76 1.67 -6.50
C LEU A 11 -13.20 0.48 -5.70
N SER A 12 -13.76 -0.72 -5.83
CA SER A 12 -13.07 -1.92 -5.36
C SER A 12 -12.25 -2.50 -6.51
N ILE A 13 -10.96 -2.31 -6.46
CA ILE A 13 -10.01 -2.98 -7.33
C ILE A 13 -9.78 -4.35 -6.73
N ILE A 14 -10.57 -5.33 -7.09
CA ILE A 14 -10.30 -6.70 -6.67
C ILE A 14 -10.73 -7.67 -7.73
N ASP A 15 -9.80 -8.47 -8.13
CA ASP A 15 -10.09 -9.74 -8.76
C ASP A 15 -10.67 -10.70 -7.70
N SER A 16 -12.02 -10.72 -7.58
CA SER A 16 -12.73 -11.60 -6.66
C SER A 16 -12.54 -13.09 -6.97
N ALA A 17 -11.89 -13.43 -8.08
CA ALA A 17 -11.56 -14.80 -8.46
C ALA A 17 -10.48 -15.44 -7.55
N LEU A 18 -9.72 -14.64 -6.78
CA LEU A 18 -8.72 -15.13 -5.82
C LEU A 18 -9.26 -15.30 -4.40
N LEU A 19 -10.46 -14.82 -4.11
CA LEU A 19 -11.09 -15.01 -2.80
C LEU A 19 -11.78 -16.39 -2.73
N GLY A 20 -10.98 -17.42 -2.63
CA GLY A 20 -11.45 -18.73 -2.21
C GLY A 20 -12.19 -18.63 -0.87
N SER A 21 -13.19 -19.48 -0.70
CA SER A 21 -14.11 -19.65 0.41
C SER A 21 -13.73 -19.03 1.77
N SER A 22 -14.73 -18.66 2.58
CA SER A 22 -14.59 -18.16 3.96
C SER A 22 -13.59 -18.92 4.86
N ALA A 23 -13.32 -20.17 4.57
CA ALA A 23 -12.32 -21.00 5.26
C ALA A 23 -10.86 -20.67 4.85
N GLY A 24 -10.61 -20.33 3.58
CA GLY A 24 -9.31 -19.81 3.12
C GLY A 24 -8.96 -18.49 3.80
N PHE A 25 -9.93 -17.66 3.94
CA PHE A 25 -9.93 -16.35 4.54
C PHE A 25 -9.54 -16.33 6.05
N LEU A 26 -10.14 -17.20 6.88
CA LEU A 26 -9.78 -17.35 8.30
C LEU A 26 -8.37 -17.94 8.46
N LYS A 27 -7.92 -18.74 7.50
CA LYS A 27 -6.58 -19.34 7.49
C LYS A 27 -5.47 -18.32 7.14
N GLU A 28 -5.77 -17.36 6.28
CA GLU A 28 -4.85 -16.27 5.97
C GLU A 28 -4.60 -15.37 7.19
N ASN A 29 -5.65 -14.89 7.86
CA ASN A 29 -5.52 -14.01 9.01
C ASN A 29 -4.71 -14.63 10.16
N LYS A 30 -4.91 -15.93 10.41
CA LYS A 30 -4.13 -16.68 11.38
C LYS A 30 -2.65 -16.74 10.97
N LYS A 31 -2.38 -16.95 9.68
CA LYS A 31 -1.01 -17.01 9.14
C LYS A 31 -0.28 -15.66 9.31
N TYR A 32 -0.96 -14.53 9.13
CA TYR A 32 -0.34 -13.21 9.27
C TYR A 32 -0.02 -12.84 10.71
N SER A 33 -0.94 -13.09 11.65
CA SER A 33 -0.67 -12.84 13.07
C SER A 33 0.41 -13.78 13.63
N GLU A 34 0.44 -15.04 13.20
CA GLU A 34 1.48 -16.00 13.58
C GLU A 34 2.82 -15.65 12.94
N ALA A 35 2.85 -15.22 11.68
CA ALA A 35 4.06 -14.76 11.00
C ALA A 35 4.64 -13.51 11.67
N PHE A 36 3.81 -12.52 12.02
CA PHE A 36 4.25 -11.35 12.77
C PHE A 36 4.85 -11.72 14.13
N ALA A 37 4.15 -12.54 14.90
CA ALA A 37 4.63 -12.99 16.21
C ALA A 37 5.93 -13.80 16.11
N SER A 38 6.06 -14.68 15.10
CA SER A 38 7.27 -15.49 14.90
C SER A 38 8.46 -14.65 14.42
N THR A 39 8.24 -13.68 13.55
CA THR A 39 9.27 -12.75 13.06
C THR A 39 9.79 -11.90 14.22
N ARG A 40 8.90 -11.33 15.04
CA ARG A 40 9.27 -10.55 16.22
C ARG A 40 10.04 -11.38 17.26
N ALA A 41 9.64 -12.63 17.48
CA ALA A 41 10.35 -13.53 18.39
C ALA A 41 11.75 -13.88 17.91
N ALA A 42 11.98 -13.93 16.59
CA ALA A 42 13.27 -14.22 15.98
C ALA A 42 14.21 -12.99 15.92
N VAL A 43 13.66 -11.77 15.89
CA VAL A 43 14.42 -10.53 15.77
C VAL A 43 13.93 -9.53 16.83
N PRO A 44 14.53 -9.52 18.04
CA PRO A 44 14.08 -8.70 19.16
C PRO A 44 14.04 -7.19 18.90
N SER A 45 14.87 -6.68 17.96
CA SER A 45 14.88 -5.26 17.57
C SER A 45 13.65 -4.84 16.75
N LEU A 46 12.83 -5.76 16.28
CA LEU A 46 11.58 -5.45 15.59
C LEU A 46 10.44 -5.27 16.59
N VAL A 47 9.79 -4.13 16.53
CA VAL A 47 8.71 -3.75 17.43
C VAL A 47 7.45 -3.37 16.67
N ALA A 48 6.28 -3.50 17.31
CA ALA A 48 5.07 -2.93 16.72
C ALA A 48 5.14 -1.39 16.79
N PRO A 49 4.59 -0.68 15.79
CA PRO A 49 4.72 0.78 15.67
C PRO A 49 4.24 1.57 16.89
N ARG A 50 3.27 1.03 17.64
CA ARG A 50 2.67 1.67 18.82
C ARG A 50 3.16 1.10 20.15
N ASP A 51 4.16 0.24 20.16
CA ASP A 51 4.76 -0.27 21.39
C ASP A 51 5.47 0.85 22.14
N THR A 52 5.34 0.87 23.47
CA THR A 52 5.90 1.93 24.33
C THR A 52 6.99 1.45 25.27
N ASP A 53 7.01 0.16 25.59
CA ASP A 53 8.05 -0.46 26.44
C ASP A 53 9.00 -1.25 25.54
N ILE A 54 9.90 -0.53 24.88
CA ILE A 54 10.81 -1.05 23.87
C ILE A 54 12.22 -0.53 24.11
N GLU A 55 13.20 -1.28 23.65
CA GLU A 55 14.61 -0.87 23.72
C GLU A 55 14.92 0.26 22.72
N ASP A 56 15.88 1.11 23.08
CA ASP A 56 16.41 2.12 22.16
C ASP A 56 16.98 1.46 20.90
N HIS A 57 16.91 2.18 19.80
CA HIS A 57 17.35 1.72 18.48
C HIS A 57 16.49 0.59 17.90
N SER A 58 15.24 0.48 18.34
CA SER A 58 14.27 -0.46 17.76
C SER A 58 13.86 -0.07 16.34
N ILE A 59 13.41 -1.05 15.57
CA ILE A 59 12.91 -0.88 14.21
C ILE A 59 11.39 -1.07 14.22
N ALA A 60 10.62 -0.07 13.80
CA ALA A 60 9.19 -0.22 13.60
C ALA A 60 8.91 -1.15 12.42
N TYR A 61 8.21 -2.25 12.69
CA TYR A 61 7.87 -3.25 11.69
C TYR A 61 6.43 -3.05 11.20
N HIS A 62 6.29 -2.78 9.91
CA HIS A 62 5.02 -2.54 9.24
C HIS A 62 4.72 -3.66 8.23
N PRO A 63 3.96 -4.70 8.60
CA PRO A 63 3.55 -5.75 7.69
C PRO A 63 2.43 -5.26 6.76
N ILE A 64 2.66 -5.31 5.44
CA ILE A 64 1.70 -4.95 4.39
C ILE A 64 1.38 -6.22 3.60
N PHE A 65 0.47 -7.04 4.12
CA PHE A 65 0.18 -8.36 3.58
C PHE A 65 -1.26 -8.48 3.07
N GLY A 66 -1.41 -9.18 1.95
CA GLY A 66 -2.70 -9.42 1.31
C GLY A 66 -3.28 -8.15 0.68
N THR A 67 -4.61 -8.11 0.49
CA THR A 67 -5.29 -6.98 -0.13
C THR A 67 -5.28 -5.75 0.77
N ILE A 68 -4.94 -4.59 0.20
CA ILE A 68 -4.97 -3.30 0.88
C ILE A 68 -6.41 -2.76 0.91
N TYR A 69 -6.86 -2.30 2.08
CA TYR A 69 -8.14 -1.65 2.29
C TYR A 69 -7.93 -0.24 2.85
N TYR A 70 -8.90 0.65 2.62
CA TYR A 70 -8.91 1.96 3.29
C TYR A 70 -9.05 1.81 4.80
N SER A 71 -10.06 1.07 5.24
CA SER A 71 -10.34 0.81 6.66
C SER A 71 -10.74 -0.66 6.86
N SER A 72 -10.10 -1.33 7.80
CA SER A 72 -10.36 -2.73 8.09
C SER A 72 -9.94 -3.03 9.53
N TRP A 73 -10.79 -3.73 10.30
CA TRP A 73 -10.48 -4.13 11.68
C TRP A 73 -9.69 -5.45 11.79
N TRP A 74 -9.36 -6.08 10.68
CA TRP A 74 -8.79 -7.45 10.63
C TRP A 74 -7.77 -7.68 9.49
N ARG A 75 -7.52 -6.66 8.67
CA ARG A 75 -6.55 -6.68 7.58
C ARG A 75 -5.77 -5.37 7.59
N PHE A 76 -4.72 -5.32 6.80
CA PHE A 76 -4.02 -4.06 6.55
C PHE A 76 -5.00 -2.98 6.07
N SER A 77 -4.91 -1.80 6.67
CA SER A 77 -5.65 -0.63 6.23
C SER A 77 -4.72 0.59 6.13
N THR A 78 -4.98 1.44 5.14
CA THR A 78 -4.20 2.67 4.96
C THR A 78 -4.43 3.66 6.10
N GLU A 79 -5.63 3.67 6.69
CA GLU A 79 -5.97 4.52 7.85
C GLU A 79 -5.08 4.18 9.07
N ASP A 80 -5.06 2.90 9.48
CA ASP A 80 -4.23 2.46 10.62
C ASP A 80 -2.73 2.61 10.30
N PHE A 81 -2.32 2.32 9.06
CA PHE A 81 -0.93 2.43 8.64
C PHE A 81 -0.37 3.85 8.78
N ILE A 82 -1.14 4.87 8.39
CA ILE A 82 -0.74 6.27 8.55
C ILE A 82 -0.59 6.63 10.03
N GLU A 83 -1.47 6.14 10.90
CA GLU A 83 -1.36 6.37 12.33
C GLU A 83 -0.17 5.62 12.95
N ASP A 84 0.10 4.39 12.51
CA ASP A 84 1.24 3.59 12.92
C ASP A 84 2.57 4.26 12.54
N LEU A 85 2.67 4.80 11.32
CA LEU A 85 3.85 5.57 10.89
C LEU A 85 4.07 6.79 11.78
N LYS A 86 3.02 7.57 12.07
CA LYS A 86 3.10 8.75 12.93
C LYS A 86 3.52 8.39 14.37
N ALA A 87 2.96 7.32 14.92
CA ALA A 87 3.29 6.86 16.27
C ALA A 87 4.76 6.42 16.36
N ALA A 88 5.23 5.63 15.41
CA ALA A 88 6.60 5.14 15.35
C ALA A 88 7.61 6.27 15.10
N GLU A 89 7.29 7.21 14.21
CA GLU A 89 8.14 8.37 13.93
C GLU A 89 8.29 9.28 15.13
N ALA A 90 7.24 9.44 15.94
CA ALA A 90 7.25 10.24 17.16
C ALA A 90 7.96 9.56 18.35
N ASN A 91 8.16 8.24 18.33
CA ASN A 91 8.77 7.50 19.42
C ASN A 91 10.31 7.56 19.34
N PRO A 92 11.02 8.19 20.31
CA PRO A 92 12.47 8.34 20.24
C PRO A 92 13.24 7.01 20.35
N ALA A 93 12.66 5.95 20.92
CA ALA A 93 13.29 4.64 20.99
C ALA A 93 13.27 3.87 19.65
N ILE A 94 12.42 4.29 18.71
CA ILE A 94 12.41 3.75 17.35
C ILE A 94 13.41 4.53 16.50
N GLY A 95 14.34 3.85 15.86
CA GLY A 95 15.38 4.45 15.02
C GLY A 95 15.15 4.30 13.53
N ALA A 96 14.29 3.38 13.10
CA ALA A 96 14.04 3.11 11.67
C ALA A 96 12.68 2.46 11.42
N HIS A 97 12.27 2.36 10.15
CA HIS A 97 11.06 1.70 9.70
C HIS A 97 11.37 0.59 8.69
N LEU A 98 10.71 -0.56 8.83
CA LEU A 98 10.71 -1.66 7.87
C LEU A 98 9.29 -1.87 7.33
N LEU A 99 9.08 -1.57 6.04
CA LEU A 99 7.87 -1.95 5.32
C LEU A 99 8.09 -3.35 4.74
N HIS A 100 7.42 -4.36 5.29
CA HIS A 100 7.53 -5.74 4.82
C HIS A 100 6.28 -6.08 4.01
N ILE A 101 6.44 -6.35 2.71
CA ILE A 101 5.34 -6.32 1.74
C ILE A 101 5.18 -7.68 1.07
N ASP A 102 3.97 -8.23 1.12
CA ASP A 102 3.51 -9.34 0.28
C ASP A 102 2.04 -9.10 -0.10
N SER A 103 1.80 -8.25 -1.10
CA SER A 103 0.50 -7.69 -1.41
C SER A 103 0.33 -7.45 -2.92
N PRO A 104 -0.82 -7.84 -3.50
CA PRO A 104 -1.16 -7.51 -4.88
C PRO A 104 -1.64 -6.06 -5.06
N GLY A 105 -1.78 -5.30 -3.98
CA GLY A 105 -2.43 -4.00 -3.95
C GLY A 105 -3.85 -4.06 -3.41
N GLY A 106 -4.71 -3.13 -3.83
CA GLY A 106 -6.07 -3.05 -3.32
C GLY A 106 -6.75 -1.71 -3.58
N GLU A 107 -7.48 -1.19 -2.58
CA GLU A 107 -8.22 0.06 -2.68
C GLU A 107 -7.30 1.27 -2.83
N VAL A 108 -7.76 2.28 -3.57
CA VAL A 108 -7.00 3.51 -3.85
C VAL A 108 -7.21 4.62 -2.81
N PHE A 109 -8.17 4.43 -1.89
CA PHE A 109 -8.47 5.46 -0.89
C PHE A 109 -7.32 5.68 0.08
N TRP A 110 -6.95 6.94 0.27
CA TRP A 110 -5.85 7.38 1.14
C TRP A 110 -4.48 6.81 0.81
N LEU A 111 -4.29 6.28 -0.42
CA LEU A 111 -2.98 5.80 -0.84
C LEU A 111 -1.98 6.93 -1.05
N HIS A 112 -2.43 8.04 -1.64
CA HIS A 112 -1.59 9.22 -1.78
C HIS A 112 -1.16 9.77 -0.42
N GLU A 113 -2.10 9.86 0.53
CA GLU A 113 -1.82 10.31 1.90
C GLU A 113 -0.86 9.36 2.62
N ALA A 114 -1.02 8.05 2.41
CA ALA A 114 -0.11 7.05 2.97
C ALA A 114 1.29 7.10 2.31
N PHE A 115 1.35 7.29 1.00
CA PHE A 115 2.60 7.53 0.27
C PHE A 115 3.33 8.77 0.81
N GLU A 116 2.64 9.90 0.96
CA GLU A 116 3.20 11.13 1.52
C GLU A 116 3.63 10.94 2.98
N ALA A 117 2.92 10.12 3.77
CA ALA A 117 3.32 9.81 5.14
C ALA A 117 4.63 9.01 5.19
N VAL A 118 4.83 8.02 4.31
CA VAL A 118 6.10 7.29 4.19
C VAL A 118 7.22 8.22 3.73
N LYS A 119 7.00 8.99 2.67
CA LYS A 119 7.97 9.93 2.10
C LYS A 119 8.40 11.02 3.09
N ALA A 120 7.52 11.39 4.04
CA ALA A 120 7.81 12.42 5.05
C ALA A 120 8.62 11.92 6.24
N LEU A 121 8.85 10.61 6.37
CA LEU A 121 9.65 10.05 7.46
C LEU A 121 11.05 10.68 7.49
N LYS A 122 11.58 10.88 8.69
CA LYS A 122 12.94 11.38 8.92
C LYS A 122 13.89 10.25 9.31
N LYS A 123 13.32 9.20 9.91
CA LYS A 123 14.05 7.98 10.23
C LYS A 123 14.20 7.13 8.99
N PRO A 124 15.31 6.39 8.83
CA PRO A 124 15.51 5.49 7.70
C PRO A 124 14.34 4.53 7.49
N CYS A 125 13.89 4.40 6.25
CA CYS A 125 12.78 3.53 5.87
C CYS A 125 13.18 2.63 4.70
N ILE A 126 13.10 1.31 4.88
CA ILE A 126 13.34 0.33 3.81
C ILE A 126 12.08 -0.48 3.57
N ALA A 127 11.70 -0.63 2.29
CA ALA A 127 10.68 -1.58 1.86
C ALA A 127 11.32 -2.88 1.37
N LEU A 128 10.89 -4.00 1.93
CA LEU A 128 11.24 -5.34 1.45
C LEU A 128 9.98 -6.00 0.88
N ILE A 129 10.02 -6.37 -0.38
CA ILE A 129 8.93 -7.06 -1.08
C ILE A 129 9.26 -8.54 -1.18
N ASP A 130 8.43 -9.40 -0.62
CA ASP A 130 8.63 -10.85 -0.66
C ASP A 130 8.21 -11.45 -2.01
N SER A 131 6.97 -11.91 -2.16
CA SER A 131 6.52 -12.51 -3.41
C SER A 131 5.87 -11.50 -4.34
N CYS A 132 5.14 -10.52 -3.78
CA CYS A 132 4.36 -9.56 -4.52
C CYS A 132 4.34 -8.18 -3.85
N GLY A 133 4.62 -7.14 -4.63
CA GLY A 133 4.42 -5.74 -4.24
C GLY A 133 3.96 -4.96 -5.46
N THR A 134 2.67 -5.12 -5.84
CA THR A 134 2.12 -4.54 -7.08
C THR A 134 1.01 -3.54 -6.81
N SER A 135 0.73 -2.64 -7.77
CA SER A 135 -0.37 -1.67 -7.69
C SER A 135 -0.28 -0.82 -6.40
N ALA A 136 -1.33 -0.74 -5.59
CA ALA A 136 -1.36 0.00 -4.33
C ALA A 136 -0.19 -0.36 -3.38
N ALA A 137 0.27 -1.61 -3.36
CA ALA A 137 1.41 -2.04 -2.56
C ALA A 137 2.73 -1.46 -3.07
N TYR A 138 2.90 -1.36 -4.40
CA TYR A 138 4.05 -0.69 -4.99
C TYR A 138 4.02 0.83 -4.75
N TRP A 139 2.82 1.43 -4.76
CA TRP A 139 2.65 2.85 -4.45
C TRP A 139 3.19 3.20 -3.06
N LEU A 140 2.92 2.35 -2.06
CA LEU A 140 3.48 2.51 -0.72
C LEU A 140 4.99 2.19 -0.68
N ALA A 141 5.40 1.09 -1.32
CA ALA A 141 6.79 0.64 -1.32
C ALA A 141 7.75 1.68 -1.90
N CYS A 142 7.37 2.31 -3.03
CA CYS A 142 8.25 3.23 -3.75
C CYS A 142 8.57 4.52 -2.98
N ALA A 143 7.80 4.84 -1.94
CA ALA A 143 8.02 6.01 -1.08
C ALA A 143 9.15 5.81 -0.05
N ALA A 144 9.57 4.55 0.21
CA ALA A 144 10.69 4.25 1.11
C ALA A 144 12.03 4.69 0.51
N ASP A 145 13.03 4.93 1.36
CA ASP A 145 14.40 5.31 0.93
C ASP A 145 15.03 4.25 0.02
N LYS A 146 14.74 2.96 0.30
CA LYS A 146 15.17 1.83 -0.52
C LYS A 146 14.04 0.82 -0.67
N VAL A 147 13.98 0.21 -1.86
CA VAL A 147 13.02 -0.84 -2.20
C VAL A 147 13.78 -2.07 -2.64
N TYR A 148 13.69 -3.14 -1.87
CA TYR A 148 14.32 -4.42 -2.18
C TYR A 148 13.28 -5.50 -2.48
N ALA A 149 13.66 -6.45 -3.33
CA ALA A 149 12.93 -7.67 -3.57
C ALA A 149 13.65 -8.87 -2.93
N SER A 150 12.93 -9.79 -2.30
CA SER A 150 13.54 -10.95 -1.65
C SER A 150 14.01 -12.03 -2.64
N SER A 151 13.42 -12.07 -3.84
CA SER A 151 13.69 -13.09 -4.87
C SER A 151 13.77 -12.47 -6.26
N ILE A 152 14.47 -13.15 -7.19
CA ILE A 152 14.50 -12.77 -8.61
C ILE A 152 13.12 -12.86 -9.29
N PHE A 153 12.19 -13.61 -8.70
CA PHE A 153 10.81 -13.79 -9.19
C PHE A 153 9.77 -12.99 -8.39
N THR A 154 10.19 -12.18 -7.44
CA THR A 154 9.29 -11.20 -6.80
C THR A 154 8.66 -10.32 -7.86
N THR A 155 7.34 -10.14 -7.79
CA THR A 155 6.59 -9.31 -8.73
C THR A 155 6.39 -7.90 -8.19
N VAL A 156 6.64 -6.89 -9.05
CA VAL A 156 6.50 -5.47 -8.72
C VAL A 156 5.93 -4.68 -9.89
N GLY A 157 5.53 -3.44 -9.65
CA GLY A 157 4.99 -2.55 -10.68
C GLY A 157 3.46 -2.54 -10.66
N SER A 158 2.82 -2.79 -11.81
CA SER A 158 1.36 -2.59 -11.96
C SER A 158 0.93 -1.15 -11.62
N ILE A 159 1.74 -0.16 -12.06
CA ILE A 159 1.46 1.26 -11.85
C ILE A 159 0.30 1.64 -12.77
N GLY A 160 -0.90 1.70 -12.21
CA GLY A 160 -2.13 1.96 -12.93
C GLY A 160 -3.35 1.67 -12.08
N VAL A 161 -4.51 2.07 -12.58
CA VAL A 161 -5.80 1.95 -11.90
C VAL A 161 -6.80 1.25 -12.82
N MET A 162 -7.58 0.35 -12.25
CA MET A 162 -8.66 -0.33 -12.97
C MET A 162 -9.92 -0.40 -12.12
N SER A 163 -11.05 -0.62 -12.75
CA SER A 163 -12.32 -0.97 -12.11
C SER A 163 -13.01 -2.09 -12.87
N THR A 164 -13.68 -2.97 -12.15
CA THR A 164 -14.44 -4.08 -12.73
C THR A 164 -15.92 -3.92 -12.40
N PHE A 165 -16.75 -4.02 -13.40
CA PHE A 165 -18.20 -4.00 -13.28
C PHE A 165 -18.78 -5.34 -13.74
N TYR A 166 -19.81 -5.80 -13.05
CA TYR A 166 -20.57 -6.99 -13.44
C TYR A 166 -21.97 -6.57 -13.87
N ASP A 167 -22.38 -7.00 -15.09
CA ASP A 167 -23.74 -6.87 -15.55
C ASP A 167 -24.51 -8.15 -15.19
N ASP A 168 -25.38 -8.06 -14.19
CA ASP A 168 -26.23 -9.14 -13.72
C ASP A 168 -27.71 -9.02 -14.15
N GLN A 169 -28.05 -8.06 -14.99
CA GLN A 169 -29.43 -7.75 -15.39
C GLN A 169 -30.12 -8.97 -16.02
N GLU A 170 -29.44 -9.69 -16.92
CA GLU A 170 -30.00 -10.88 -17.54
C GLU A 170 -30.20 -12.04 -16.55
N TYR A 171 -29.28 -12.18 -15.61
CA TYR A 171 -29.39 -13.16 -14.54
C TYR A 171 -30.61 -12.87 -13.66
N LEU A 172 -30.80 -11.66 -13.20
CA LEU A 172 -31.94 -11.22 -12.40
C LEU A 172 -33.26 -11.46 -13.14
N LYS A 173 -33.33 -11.08 -14.43
CA LYS A 173 -34.48 -11.30 -15.29
C LYS A 173 -34.84 -12.78 -15.44
N LYS A 174 -33.85 -13.66 -15.63
CA LYS A 174 -34.06 -15.12 -15.70
C LYS A 174 -34.64 -15.69 -14.42
N HIS A 175 -34.32 -15.11 -13.28
CA HIS A 175 -34.80 -15.55 -11.96
C HIS A 175 -36.08 -14.85 -11.52
N GLY A 176 -36.74 -14.09 -12.42
CA GLY A 176 -37.98 -13.38 -12.12
C GLY A 176 -37.82 -12.20 -11.14
N ILE A 177 -36.60 -11.76 -10.93
CA ILE A 177 -36.30 -10.61 -10.06
C ILE A 177 -36.35 -9.35 -10.91
N LYS A 178 -37.20 -8.39 -10.52
CA LYS A 178 -37.29 -7.08 -11.14
C LYS A 178 -36.70 -6.03 -10.24
N GLU A 179 -35.62 -5.41 -10.69
CA GLU A 179 -35.04 -4.23 -10.03
C GLU A 179 -35.89 -3.00 -10.37
N ILE A 180 -36.23 -2.19 -9.37
CA ILE A 180 -36.95 -0.95 -9.52
C ILE A 180 -36.22 0.14 -8.77
N GLU A 181 -35.61 1.06 -9.51
CA GLU A 181 -34.95 2.26 -8.95
C GLU A 181 -35.86 3.46 -9.00
N LEU A 182 -36.03 4.13 -7.87
CA LEU A 182 -36.80 5.36 -7.76
C LEU A 182 -35.89 6.51 -7.32
N TYR A 183 -35.96 7.59 -8.03
CA TYR A 183 -35.16 8.81 -7.78
C TYR A 183 -36.07 9.99 -7.43
N SER A 184 -35.55 10.88 -6.58
CA SER A 184 -36.24 12.17 -6.37
C SER A 184 -36.10 13.04 -7.62
N SER A 185 -36.97 14.06 -7.74
CA SER A 185 -36.94 15.01 -8.87
C SER A 185 -35.59 15.77 -8.99
N TYR A 186 -34.77 15.74 -7.94
CA TYR A 186 -33.47 16.42 -7.87
C TYR A 186 -32.29 15.50 -7.97
N SER A 187 -32.49 14.22 -8.36
CA SER A 187 -31.47 13.17 -8.32
C SER A 187 -31.32 12.43 -9.66
N ASP A 188 -31.50 13.14 -10.76
CA ASP A 188 -31.44 12.61 -12.13
C ASP A 188 -30.04 12.09 -12.54
N LEU A 189 -28.99 12.59 -11.90
CA LEU A 189 -27.61 12.12 -12.11
C LEU A 189 -27.21 10.93 -11.20
N LYS A 190 -28.07 10.58 -10.23
CA LYS A 190 -27.76 9.48 -9.33
C LYS A 190 -27.78 8.16 -10.09
N ASN A 191 -26.74 7.34 -9.94
CA ASN A 191 -26.56 6.08 -10.67
C ASN A 191 -26.41 6.22 -12.21
N LYS A 192 -26.41 7.44 -12.74
CA LYS A 192 -26.32 7.64 -14.20
C LYS A 192 -25.04 7.05 -14.75
N MET A 193 -23.90 7.30 -14.11
CA MET A 193 -22.59 6.80 -14.55
C MET A 193 -22.54 5.27 -14.59
N TYR A 194 -23.11 4.57 -13.60
CA TYR A 194 -23.20 3.11 -13.61
C TYR A 194 -24.05 2.60 -14.78
N LYS A 195 -25.19 3.24 -15.05
CA LYS A 195 -26.05 2.90 -16.20
C LYS A 195 -25.36 3.17 -17.53
N ASP A 196 -24.66 4.27 -17.66
CA ASP A 196 -23.88 4.60 -18.85
C ASP A 196 -22.80 3.53 -19.13
N ILE A 197 -22.14 3.03 -18.08
CA ILE A 197 -21.16 1.93 -18.18
C ILE A 197 -21.83 0.65 -18.71
N LEU A 198 -22.99 0.27 -18.15
CA LEU A 198 -23.74 -0.90 -18.63
C LEU A 198 -24.22 -0.74 -20.09
N ASP A 199 -24.48 0.49 -20.52
CA ASP A 199 -24.79 0.84 -21.90
C ASP A 199 -23.55 0.92 -22.82
N GLY A 200 -22.34 0.64 -22.30
CA GLY A 200 -21.08 0.73 -23.04
C GLY A 200 -20.52 2.15 -23.18
N LYS A 201 -21.05 3.13 -22.49
CA LYS A 201 -20.58 4.54 -22.48
C LYS A 201 -19.57 4.71 -21.34
N VAL A 202 -18.34 4.33 -21.54
CA VAL A 202 -17.32 4.23 -20.49
C VAL A 202 -16.39 5.45 -20.39
N GLU A 203 -16.37 6.31 -21.40
CA GLU A 203 -15.40 7.39 -21.56
C GLU A 203 -15.45 8.39 -20.39
N GLU A 204 -16.64 8.80 -19.96
CA GLU A 204 -16.81 9.73 -18.85
C GLU A 204 -16.27 9.14 -17.54
N PHE A 205 -16.51 7.85 -17.30
CA PHE A 205 -15.98 7.15 -16.13
C PHE A 205 -14.45 7.08 -16.15
N ILE A 206 -13.88 6.70 -17.28
CA ILE A 206 -12.42 6.62 -17.45
C ILE A 206 -11.80 7.98 -17.16
N GLN A 207 -12.22 9.02 -17.88
CA GLN A 207 -11.62 10.36 -17.80
C GLN A 207 -11.83 11.06 -16.45
N THR A 208 -12.95 10.82 -15.77
CA THR A 208 -13.28 11.52 -14.54
C THR A 208 -12.98 10.73 -13.26
N ARG A 209 -12.76 9.42 -13.36
CA ARG A 209 -12.56 8.54 -12.19
C ARG A 209 -11.25 7.77 -12.23
N LEU A 210 -10.87 7.17 -13.36
CA LEU A 210 -9.68 6.34 -13.43
C LEU A 210 -8.43 7.16 -13.78
N ASP A 211 -8.50 8.00 -14.80
CA ASP A 211 -7.34 8.78 -15.27
C ASP A 211 -6.75 9.68 -14.17
N PRO A 212 -7.53 10.46 -13.39
CA PRO A 212 -6.96 11.29 -12.33
C PRO A 212 -6.24 10.49 -11.24
N LEU A 213 -6.73 9.30 -10.92
CA LEU A 213 -6.08 8.41 -9.94
C LEU A 213 -4.79 7.81 -10.52
N ALA A 214 -4.82 7.42 -11.79
CA ALA A 214 -3.64 6.87 -12.47
C ALA A 214 -2.55 7.94 -12.64
N GLU A 215 -2.93 9.17 -13.00
CA GLU A 215 -2.02 10.31 -13.08
C GLU A 215 -1.37 10.63 -11.73
N GLN A 216 -2.15 10.63 -10.65
CA GLN A 216 -1.60 10.84 -9.30
C GLN A 216 -0.59 9.74 -8.93
N PHE A 217 -0.93 8.47 -9.16
CA PHE A 217 -0.02 7.36 -8.90
C PHE A 217 1.29 7.49 -9.69
N ILE A 218 1.20 7.78 -10.99
CA ILE A 218 2.37 7.98 -11.85
C ILE A 218 3.22 9.15 -11.35
N ASN A 219 2.61 10.27 -10.98
CA ASN A 219 3.31 11.45 -10.48
C ASN A 219 4.03 11.16 -9.16
N ASP A 220 3.38 10.44 -8.24
CA ASP A 220 3.97 10.04 -6.97
C ASP A 220 5.20 9.16 -7.20
N VAL A 221 5.08 8.13 -8.03
CA VAL A 221 6.22 7.26 -8.39
C VAL A 221 7.36 8.09 -9.02
N LYS A 222 7.05 8.95 -9.98
CA LYS A 222 8.06 9.81 -10.63
C LYS A 222 8.75 10.79 -9.65
N SER A 223 8.07 11.14 -8.56
CA SER A 223 8.64 12.04 -7.55
C SER A 223 9.76 11.40 -6.72
N VAL A 224 9.83 10.07 -6.69
CA VAL A 224 10.75 9.30 -5.82
C VAL A 224 11.59 8.26 -6.58
N ARG A 225 11.18 7.86 -7.79
CA ARG A 225 11.89 6.87 -8.62
C ARG A 225 12.32 7.44 -9.96
N THR A 226 13.50 7.05 -10.41
CA THR A 226 14.00 7.42 -11.75
C THR A 226 13.66 6.30 -12.73
N ILE A 227 12.56 6.46 -13.44
CA ILE A 227 12.04 5.54 -14.45
C ILE A 227 11.92 6.31 -15.76
N ASN A 228 12.25 5.68 -16.89
CA ASN A 228 12.06 6.32 -18.20
C ASN A 228 10.57 6.65 -18.42
N ASP A 229 10.30 7.87 -18.90
CA ASP A 229 8.92 8.34 -19.15
C ASP A 229 8.14 7.46 -20.13
N ASP A 230 8.81 6.84 -21.10
CA ASP A 230 8.23 5.92 -22.08
C ASP A 230 8.13 4.47 -21.58
N SER A 231 8.50 4.19 -20.32
CA SER A 231 8.46 2.82 -19.78
C SER A 231 7.04 2.26 -19.73
N GLU A 232 6.91 1.00 -20.09
CA GLU A 232 5.66 0.25 -19.93
C GLU A 232 5.25 0.10 -18.45
N ALA A 233 6.15 0.43 -17.51
CA ALA A 233 5.84 0.45 -16.08
C ALA A 233 4.65 1.39 -15.78
N PHE A 234 4.56 2.54 -16.46
CA PHE A 234 3.47 3.52 -16.33
C PHE A 234 2.19 3.14 -17.09
N ARG A 235 2.14 1.92 -17.60
CA ARG A 235 0.99 1.37 -18.33
C ARG A 235 0.41 0.12 -17.65
N GLY A 236 0.65 -0.02 -16.34
CA GLY A 236 0.14 -1.13 -15.54
C GLY A 236 0.90 -2.46 -15.71
N LYS A 237 2.09 -2.44 -16.31
CA LYS A 237 2.88 -3.67 -16.49
C LYS A 237 3.46 -4.17 -15.17
N ILE A 238 3.41 -5.49 -14.99
CA ILE A 238 4.04 -6.20 -13.88
C ILE A 238 5.40 -6.74 -14.34
N TYR A 239 6.40 -6.61 -13.48
CA TYR A 239 7.76 -7.08 -13.72
C TYR A 239 8.17 -8.09 -12.66
N TYR A 240 8.94 -9.10 -13.04
CA TYR A 240 9.78 -9.80 -12.08
C TYR A 240 10.93 -8.88 -11.65
N SER A 241 11.39 -9.02 -10.43
CA SER A 241 12.44 -8.16 -9.85
C SER A 241 13.72 -8.11 -10.69
N MET A 242 14.08 -9.22 -11.35
CA MET A 242 15.22 -9.28 -12.27
C MET A 242 15.10 -8.31 -13.45
N ASN A 243 13.88 -7.98 -13.88
CA ASN A 243 13.59 -7.01 -14.93
C ASN A 243 13.20 -5.63 -14.37
N ALA A 244 12.75 -5.57 -13.13
CA ALA A 244 12.34 -4.34 -12.44
C ALA A 244 13.53 -3.47 -12.02
N LEU A 245 14.66 -4.11 -11.69
CA LEU A 245 15.89 -3.41 -11.31
C LEU A 245 16.42 -2.48 -12.43
N PRO A 246 16.61 -2.94 -13.68
CA PRO A 246 17.03 -2.06 -14.77
C PRO A 246 16.00 -0.99 -15.16
N GLU A 247 14.71 -1.21 -14.87
CA GLU A 247 13.65 -0.21 -15.05
C GLU A 247 13.65 0.88 -13.95
N GLY A 248 14.42 0.71 -12.86
CA GLY A 248 14.45 1.65 -11.74
C GLY A 248 13.30 1.49 -10.74
N LEU A 249 12.53 0.41 -10.83
CA LEU A 249 11.41 0.14 -9.92
C LEU A 249 11.86 -0.28 -8.53
N ILE A 250 13.04 -0.94 -8.42
CA ILE A 250 13.63 -1.39 -7.16
C ILE A 250 15.12 -1.03 -7.11
N ASP A 251 15.71 -1.04 -5.92
CA ASP A 251 17.13 -0.74 -5.70
C ASP A 251 18.00 -2.00 -5.72
N GLY A 252 17.41 -3.17 -5.60
CA GLY A 252 18.14 -4.43 -5.62
C GLY A 252 17.36 -5.61 -5.08
N LYS A 253 18.12 -6.67 -4.80
CA LYS A 253 17.63 -7.85 -4.12
C LYS A 253 18.31 -7.92 -2.75
N SER A 254 17.53 -8.24 -1.71
CA SER A 254 18.04 -8.43 -0.35
C SER A 254 17.19 -9.45 0.40
N THR A 255 17.77 -10.09 1.39
CA THR A 255 17.04 -10.95 2.33
C THR A 255 16.50 -10.12 3.50
N PHE A 256 15.56 -10.71 4.24
CA PHE A 256 15.01 -10.07 5.43
C PHE A 256 16.10 -9.70 6.46
N ASP A 257 17.00 -10.64 6.75
CA ASP A 257 18.08 -10.44 7.72
C ASP A 257 19.07 -9.35 7.26
N GLU A 258 19.39 -9.30 5.96
CA GLU A 258 20.23 -8.25 5.38
C GLU A 258 19.59 -6.86 5.51
N VAL A 259 18.27 -6.75 5.27
CA VAL A 259 17.53 -5.49 5.42
C VAL A 259 17.51 -5.04 6.88
N VAL A 260 17.24 -5.93 7.80
CA VAL A 260 17.31 -5.64 9.24
C VAL A 260 18.70 -5.16 9.63
N GLY A 261 19.75 -5.85 9.18
CA GLY A 261 21.14 -5.46 9.43
C GLY A 261 21.50 -4.09 8.86
N GLN A 262 20.99 -3.74 7.65
CA GLN A 262 21.17 -2.41 7.06
C GLN A 262 20.48 -1.34 7.90
N LEU A 263 19.23 -1.55 8.34
CA LEU A 263 18.51 -0.60 9.19
C LEU A 263 19.23 -0.39 10.53
N GLN A 264 19.72 -1.44 11.17
CA GLN A 264 20.51 -1.35 12.39
C GLN A 264 21.78 -0.52 12.18
N SER A 265 22.49 -0.70 11.07
CA SER A 265 23.66 0.11 10.73
C SER A 265 23.33 1.58 10.55
N LEU A 266 22.25 1.89 9.82
CA LEU A 266 21.79 3.26 9.64
C LEU A 266 21.39 3.96 10.95
N ILE A 267 20.77 3.22 11.87
CA ILE A 267 20.44 3.74 13.22
C ILE A 267 21.72 4.14 13.97
N LEU A 268 22.74 3.28 13.95
CA LEU A 268 24.01 3.55 14.64
C LEU A 268 24.73 4.76 14.03
N GLU A 269 24.80 4.85 12.70
CA GLU A 269 25.40 5.98 11.99
C GLU A 269 24.73 7.31 12.35
N SER A 270 23.39 7.33 12.42
CA SER A 270 22.64 8.53 12.81
C SER A 270 22.83 8.93 14.28
N SER A 271 23.17 7.98 15.14
CA SER A 271 23.43 8.23 16.56
C SER A 271 24.83 8.80 16.82
N ASP A 272 25.78 8.53 15.94
CA ASP A 272 27.17 8.99 16.04
C ASP A 272 27.41 10.39 15.42
N GLU A 273 26.43 11.01 14.75
CA GLU A 273 26.53 12.39 14.30
C GLU A 273 26.57 13.33 15.54
N PRO A 274 27.65 14.12 15.73
CA PRO A 274 27.75 15.02 16.87
C PRO A 274 26.61 16.04 16.77
N THR A 275 25.72 16.03 17.74
CA THR A 275 24.71 17.09 17.93
C THR A 275 25.48 18.41 18.04
N ILE A 276 25.48 19.22 16.99
CA ILE A 276 26.02 20.57 17.04
C ILE A 276 25.13 21.37 17.98
N ASP A 277 25.58 21.50 19.23
CA ASP A 277 24.91 22.34 20.22
C ASP A 277 25.05 23.80 19.77
N ILE A 278 24.03 24.28 19.03
CA ILE A 278 23.95 25.66 18.54
C ILE A 278 24.09 26.68 19.64
N ASN A 279 23.82 26.31 20.91
CA ASN A 279 24.00 27.18 22.07
C ASN A 279 25.48 27.34 22.48
N LYS A 280 26.38 26.53 21.93
CA LYS A 280 27.84 26.68 22.15
C LYS A 280 28.55 27.49 21.06
N LEU A 281 27.86 27.85 19.99
CA LEU A 281 28.33 28.83 19.00
C LEU A 281 28.16 30.24 19.59
N ASN A 282 29.12 30.67 20.43
CA ASN A 282 29.29 32.07 20.82
C ASN A 282 29.61 32.89 19.54
N ILE A 283 28.59 33.32 18.82
CA ILE A 283 28.73 34.39 17.83
C ILE A 283 28.69 35.69 18.62
N GLN A 284 29.87 36.22 18.99
CA GLN A 284 30.01 37.62 19.38
C GLN A 284 29.75 38.44 18.10
N LEU A 285 28.63 39.20 18.12
CA LEU A 285 28.36 40.29 17.19
C LEU A 285 29.11 41.53 17.61
#